data_49756ab0143bc70179b0b2df44f7bae4
#
_entry.id   49756ab0143bc70179b0b2df44f7bae4
#
_cell.length_a   1.000
_cell.length_b   1.000
_cell.length_c   1.000
_cell.angle_alpha   90.00
_cell.angle_beta   90.00
_cell.angle_gamma   90.00
#
_symmetry.space_group_name_H-M   'P 1'
#
loop_
_entity.id
_entity.type
_entity.pdbx_description
1 polymer ?
#
loop_
_entity_poly.entity_id
_entity_poly.type
_entity_poly.pdbx_seq_one_letter_code
_entity_poly.pdbx_strand_id
1 'polypeptide(L)'
;MKRLLAIALLALVVVPAAEAKRLPKNYHLWIKMGRCEQPGRQWPGRIYWSHPGPTYGGGLGIYQGTWNAWKVKGMPSRPGLATWRQQMWVANRIAADVGFSAWSCWSRIR
;
A
#
# COMPACT_ATOMS: atom_id res chain seq x y z
N MET A 1 11.91 -39.15 -0.15
CA MET A 1 12.07 -38.55 -0.98
C MET A 1 11.20 -37.53 -1.30
N LYS A 2 10.26 -37.74 -1.82
CA LYS A 2 9.38 -36.77 -2.20
C LYS A 2 8.91 -35.91 -1.16
N ARG A 3 8.75 -36.36 -0.02
CA ARG A 3 8.22 -35.53 0.99
C ARG A 3 9.05 -34.37 1.25
N LEU A 4 10.24 -34.39 0.97
CA LEU A 4 11.11 -33.27 1.25
C LEU A 4 10.69 -32.05 0.53
N LEU A 5 10.04 -32.24 -0.59
CA LEU A 5 9.64 -31.13 -1.41
C LEU A 5 8.63 -30.23 -0.72
N ALA A 6 7.72 -30.86 -0.01
CA ALA A 6 6.69 -30.09 0.63
C ALA A 6 7.30 -29.17 1.67
N ILE A 7 8.33 -29.63 2.34
CA ILE A 7 8.97 -28.83 3.34
C ILE A 7 9.65 -27.62 2.72
N ALA A 8 10.24 -27.81 1.60
CA ALA A 8 10.92 -26.73 0.93
C ALA A 8 9.94 -25.62 0.60
N LEU A 9 8.74 -25.99 0.24
CA LEU A 9 7.76 -25.00 -0.11
C LEU A 9 7.39 -24.10 1.05
N LEU A 10 7.32 -24.67 2.24
CA LEU A 10 6.97 -23.89 3.40
C LEU A 10 8.01 -22.84 3.68
N ALA A 11 9.24 -23.12 3.39
CA ALA A 11 10.30 -22.18 3.68
C ALA A 11 10.15 -20.92 2.84
N LEU A 12 9.48 -21.02 1.72
CA LEU A 12 9.37 -19.88 0.82
C LEU A 12 8.43 -18.80 1.33
N VAL A 13 7.59 -19.11 2.29
CA VAL A 13 6.67 -18.10 2.80
C VAL A 13 7.22 -17.35 3.99
N VAL A 14 8.41 -17.68 4.41
CA VAL A 14 9.01 -17.00 5.56
C VAL A 14 9.77 -15.77 5.07
N VAL A 15 9.41 -14.61 5.60
CA VAL A 15 10.06 -13.35 5.27
C VAL A 15 11.10 -13.05 6.35
N PRO A 16 12.35 -12.74 5.98
CA PRO A 16 13.38 -12.40 6.96
C PRO A 16 12.95 -11.20 7.80
N ALA A 17 13.27 -11.22 9.08
CA ALA A 17 12.89 -10.15 9.99
C ALA A 17 13.39 -8.78 9.51
N ALA A 18 14.60 -8.71 8.97
CA ALA A 18 15.15 -7.45 8.48
C ALA A 18 14.30 -6.88 7.35
N GLU A 19 13.82 -7.75 6.47
CA GLU A 19 13.01 -7.33 5.36
C GLU A 19 11.64 -6.87 5.83
N ALA A 20 11.06 -7.57 6.78
CA ALA A 20 9.74 -7.22 7.30
C ALA A 20 9.74 -5.87 8.00
N LYS A 21 10.89 -5.43 8.53
CA LYS A 21 10.99 -4.15 9.21
C LYS A 21 11.36 -3.00 8.29
N ARG A 22 11.72 -3.29 7.06
CA ARG A 22 12.13 -2.26 6.14
C ARG A 22 10.93 -1.40 5.74
N LEU A 23 11.16 -0.10 5.71
CA LEU A 23 10.10 0.81 5.27
C LEU A 23 9.85 0.63 3.78
N PRO A 24 8.62 0.77 3.33
CA PRO A 24 8.33 0.72 1.90
C PRO A 24 9.06 1.83 1.14
N LYS A 25 9.30 1.58 -0.13
CA LYS A 25 9.87 2.56 -1.03
C LYS A 25 9.02 3.83 -0.98
N ASN A 26 9.67 4.99 -0.99
CA ASN A 26 9.00 6.28 -0.96
C ASN A 26 8.13 6.52 0.29
N TYR A 27 8.48 5.86 1.41
CA TYR A 27 7.69 5.97 2.63
C TYR A 27 7.40 7.42 3.02
N HIS A 28 8.44 8.26 3.10
CA HIS A 28 8.24 9.64 3.55
C HIS A 28 7.38 10.45 2.58
N LEU A 29 7.48 10.17 1.30
CA LEU A 29 6.65 10.81 0.30
C LEU A 29 5.19 10.42 0.49
N TRP A 30 4.93 9.12 0.70
CA TRP A 30 3.57 8.65 0.90
C TRP A 30 2.96 9.20 2.19
N ILE A 31 3.77 9.40 3.24
CA ILE A 31 3.26 10.03 4.46
C ILE A 31 2.80 11.45 4.16
N LYS A 32 3.59 12.23 3.43
CA LYS A 32 3.18 13.57 3.05
C LYS A 32 1.92 13.54 2.19
N MET A 33 1.89 12.63 1.24
CA MET A 33 0.74 12.49 0.32
C MET A 33 -0.53 12.17 1.10
N GLY A 34 -0.46 11.20 1.98
CA GLY A 34 -1.61 10.77 2.76
C GLY A 34 -2.13 11.86 3.69
N ARG A 35 -1.23 12.63 4.29
CA ARG A 35 -1.65 13.74 5.14
C ARG A 35 -2.43 14.79 4.37
N CYS A 36 -2.14 14.93 3.10
CA CYS A 36 -2.86 15.86 2.24
C CYS A 36 -4.14 15.23 1.70
N GLU A 37 -4.06 13.98 1.23
CA GLU A 37 -5.21 13.32 0.61
C GLU A 37 -6.27 12.89 1.62
N GLN A 38 -5.83 12.26 2.72
CA GLN A 38 -6.75 11.67 3.70
C GLN A 38 -6.23 11.91 5.12
N PRO A 39 -6.26 13.14 5.62
CA PRO A 39 -5.79 13.42 6.97
C PRO A 39 -6.65 12.69 7.99
N GLY A 40 -6.05 12.23 9.06
CA GLY A 40 -6.73 11.48 10.10
C GLY A 40 -5.89 11.32 11.33
N ARG A 41 -6.10 10.23 12.06
CA ARG A 41 -5.42 10.01 13.34
C ARG A 41 -4.69 8.69 13.42
N GLN A 42 -4.71 7.90 12.36
CA GLN A 42 -4.12 6.58 12.41
C GLN A 42 -2.61 6.64 12.14
N TRP A 43 -1.91 5.75 12.79
CA TRP A 43 -0.47 5.61 12.60
C TRP A 43 -0.20 4.68 11.41
N PRO A 44 0.81 4.95 10.60
CA PRO A 44 1.76 6.04 10.73
C PRO A 44 1.25 7.33 10.10
N GLY A 45 1.80 8.45 10.57
CA GLY A 45 1.66 9.72 9.89
C GLY A 45 0.38 10.51 10.13
N ARG A 46 -0.51 10.03 10.99
CA ARG A 46 -1.80 10.69 11.23
C ARG A 46 -2.61 10.80 9.95
N ILE A 47 -2.89 9.65 9.39
CA ILE A 47 -3.60 9.51 8.13
C ILE A 47 -4.81 8.60 8.37
N TYR A 48 -5.86 8.80 7.61
CA TYR A 48 -7.04 7.95 7.73
C TYR A 48 -6.85 6.70 6.86
N TRP A 49 -5.99 5.79 7.31
CA TRP A 49 -5.65 4.58 6.55
C TRP A 49 -6.84 3.67 6.27
N SER A 50 -7.80 3.64 7.18
CA SER A 50 -8.97 2.78 7.03
C SER A 50 -10.15 3.47 6.33
N HIS A 51 -9.90 4.56 5.63
CA HIS A 51 -10.97 5.27 4.94
C HIS A 51 -11.72 4.30 4.03
N PRO A 52 -13.05 4.15 4.24
CA PRO A 52 -13.80 3.08 3.57
C PRO A 52 -14.10 3.29 2.08
N GLY A 53 -13.93 4.43 1.55
CA GLY A 53 -14.38 4.72 0.21
C GLY A 53 -15.82 5.18 0.23
N PRO A 54 -16.64 4.74 -0.73
CA PRO A 54 -16.41 3.67 -1.71
C PRO A 54 -15.61 4.08 -2.94
N THR A 55 -15.55 5.35 -3.26
CA THR A 55 -14.91 5.78 -4.50
C THR A 55 -13.39 5.87 -4.35
N TYR A 56 -12.92 6.61 -3.35
CA TYR A 56 -11.51 6.77 -3.05
C TYR A 56 -11.31 6.29 -1.62
N GLY A 57 -10.48 5.29 -1.43
CA GLY A 57 -10.32 4.69 -0.10
C GLY A 57 -8.90 4.61 0.36
N GLY A 58 -8.76 4.24 1.64
CA GLY A 58 -7.45 4.13 2.27
C GLY A 58 -6.82 5.48 2.53
N GLY A 59 -5.65 5.45 3.11
CA GLY A 59 -4.94 6.66 3.51
C GLY A 59 -4.37 7.45 2.35
N LEU A 60 -4.25 6.85 1.20
CA LEU A 60 -3.72 7.52 0.02
C LEU A 60 -4.81 7.89 -0.98
N GLY A 61 -6.08 7.66 -0.62
CA GLY A 61 -7.19 8.04 -1.47
C GLY A 61 -7.16 7.37 -2.84
N ILE A 62 -6.93 6.07 -2.87
CA ILE A 62 -6.84 5.35 -4.13
C ILE A 62 -8.24 5.04 -4.66
N TYR A 63 -8.46 5.37 -5.94
CA TYR A 63 -9.72 5.07 -6.60
C TYR A 63 -9.96 3.55 -6.62
N GLN A 64 -11.18 3.13 -6.33
CA GLN A 64 -11.49 1.71 -6.23
C GLN A 64 -11.13 0.91 -7.48
N GLY A 65 -11.44 1.46 -8.65
CA GLY A 65 -11.08 0.80 -9.91
C GLY A 65 -9.59 0.63 -10.10
N THR A 66 -8.84 1.65 -9.69
CA THR A 66 -7.37 1.60 -9.77
C THR A 66 -6.82 0.58 -8.79
N TRP A 67 -7.37 0.54 -7.57
CA TRP A 67 -6.98 -0.47 -6.60
C TRP A 67 -7.18 -1.88 -7.16
N ASN A 68 -8.35 -2.11 -7.76
CA ASN A 68 -8.64 -3.42 -8.34
C ASN A 68 -7.66 -3.81 -9.44
N ALA A 69 -7.23 -2.84 -10.22
CA ALA A 69 -6.30 -3.10 -11.33
C ALA A 69 -4.87 -3.36 -10.84
N TRP A 70 -4.47 -2.74 -9.74
CA TRP A 70 -3.07 -2.77 -9.33
C TRP A 70 -2.77 -3.58 -8.08
N LYS A 71 -3.78 -3.95 -7.30
CA LYS A 71 -3.53 -4.74 -6.10
C LYS A 71 -3.00 -6.11 -6.48
N VAL A 72 -2.28 -6.74 -5.56
CA VAL A 72 -1.78 -8.08 -5.77
C VAL A 72 -2.83 -9.08 -5.32
N LYS A 73 -2.88 -10.22 -5.98
CA LYS A 73 -3.76 -11.30 -5.58
C LYS A 73 -3.59 -11.59 -4.10
N GLY A 74 -4.67 -11.69 -3.40
CA GLY A 74 -4.64 -11.93 -1.95
C GLY A 74 -4.77 -10.67 -1.11
N MET A 75 -4.60 -9.50 -1.72
CA MET A 75 -4.83 -8.26 -0.99
C MET A 75 -6.33 -7.99 -0.86
N PRO A 76 -6.74 -7.22 0.17
CA PRO A 76 -8.16 -6.93 0.38
C PRO A 76 -8.83 -6.29 -0.83
N SER A 77 -10.14 -6.40 -0.88
CA SER A 77 -10.93 -5.88 -1.99
C SER A 77 -10.96 -4.35 -2.06
N ARG A 78 -10.70 -3.68 -0.93
CA ARG A 78 -10.71 -2.21 -0.86
C ARG A 78 -9.43 -1.69 -0.23
N PRO A 79 -8.95 -0.53 -0.67
CA PRO A 79 -7.72 0.02 -0.11
C PRO A 79 -7.79 0.20 1.41
N GLY A 80 -8.93 0.67 1.93
CA GLY A 80 -9.06 0.93 3.36
C GLY A 80 -9.05 -0.32 4.24
N LEU A 81 -9.19 -1.50 3.67
CA LEU A 81 -9.09 -2.75 4.41
C LEU A 81 -7.66 -3.30 4.39
N ALA A 82 -6.82 -2.73 3.57
CA ALA A 82 -5.43 -3.16 3.46
C ALA A 82 -4.56 -2.48 4.51
N THR A 83 -3.44 -3.08 4.83
CA THR A 83 -2.50 -2.44 5.74
C THR A 83 -1.88 -1.22 5.04
N TRP A 84 -1.35 -0.29 5.83
CA TRP A 84 -0.70 0.87 5.25
C TRP A 84 0.50 0.48 4.38
N ARG A 85 1.18 -0.62 4.71
CA ARG A 85 2.27 -1.12 3.90
C ARG A 85 1.78 -1.62 2.55
N GLN A 86 0.66 -2.34 2.54
CA GLN A 86 0.05 -2.81 1.30
C GLN A 86 -0.42 -1.63 0.45
N GLN A 87 -1.01 -0.64 1.08
CA GLN A 87 -1.46 0.55 0.36
C GLN A 87 -0.29 1.28 -0.30
N MET A 88 0.81 1.47 0.41
CA MET A 88 1.99 2.09 -0.16
C MET A 88 2.60 1.26 -1.27
N TRP A 89 2.57 -0.07 -1.11
CA TRP A 89 3.11 -0.96 -2.12
C TRP A 89 2.34 -0.83 -3.44
N VAL A 90 1.02 -0.83 -3.35
CA VAL A 90 0.17 -0.63 -4.54
C VAL A 90 0.37 0.76 -5.11
N ALA A 91 0.44 1.77 -4.25
CA ALA A 91 0.66 3.15 -4.69
C ALA A 91 1.97 3.30 -5.47
N ASN A 92 3.03 2.62 -5.03
CA ASN A 92 4.29 2.64 -5.76
C ASN A 92 4.14 2.02 -7.16
N ARG A 93 3.35 0.98 -7.29
CA ARG A 93 3.10 0.38 -8.60
C ARG A 93 2.35 1.34 -9.52
N ILE A 94 1.34 2.01 -8.97
CA ILE A 94 0.58 2.98 -9.73
C ILE A 94 1.50 4.12 -10.17
N ALA A 95 2.30 4.65 -9.25
CA ALA A 95 3.20 5.75 -9.54
C ALA A 95 4.27 5.38 -10.57
N ALA A 96 4.73 4.13 -10.56
CA ALA A 96 5.71 3.68 -11.53
C ALA A 96 5.13 3.66 -12.95
N ASP A 97 3.83 3.48 -13.07
CA ASP A 97 3.17 3.44 -14.37
C ASP A 97 2.73 4.83 -14.83
N VAL A 98 2.02 5.58 -13.97
CA VAL A 98 1.40 6.84 -14.38
C VAL A 98 1.95 8.07 -13.68
N GLY A 99 2.91 7.91 -12.80
CA GLY A 99 3.53 9.02 -12.10
C GLY A 99 2.78 9.45 -10.84
N PHE A 100 3.44 10.28 -10.03
CA PHE A 100 2.84 10.77 -8.79
C PHE A 100 1.72 11.77 -9.06
N SER A 101 1.66 12.35 -10.26
CA SER A 101 0.61 13.30 -10.60
C SER A 101 -0.78 12.68 -10.61
N ALA A 102 -0.89 11.36 -10.50
CA ALA A 102 -2.17 10.70 -10.31
C ALA A 102 -2.84 11.14 -9.00
N TRP A 103 -2.05 11.63 -8.05
CA TRP A 103 -2.55 12.15 -6.78
C TRP A 103 -2.67 13.66 -6.85
N SER A 104 -3.86 14.18 -6.53
CA SER A 104 -4.11 15.60 -6.63
C SER A 104 -3.19 16.42 -5.71
N CYS A 105 -2.79 15.86 -4.59
CA CYS A 105 -1.92 16.55 -3.65
C CYS A 105 -0.46 16.63 -4.09
N TRP A 106 -0.09 15.95 -5.16
CA TRP A 106 1.30 15.95 -5.61
C TRP A 106 1.88 17.34 -5.79
N SER A 107 1.10 18.22 -6.42
CA SER A 107 1.57 19.57 -6.69
C SER A 107 1.80 20.39 -5.40
N ARG A 108 1.19 19.99 -4.31
CA ARG A 108 1.33 20.71 -3.04
C ARG A 108 2.49 20.20 -2.20
N ILE A 109 2.86 18.94 -2.36
CA ILE A 109 3.86 18.34 -1.48
C ILE A 109 5.23 18.19 -2.10
N ARG A 110 5.34 18.30 -3.40
CA ARG A 110 6.61 18.12 -4.08
C ARG A 110 7.55 19.31 -3.89
#